data_9946a00b1fdd654058ac7c2363b67850
#
_entry.id   9946a00b1fdd654058ac7c2363b67850
#
_cell.length_a   1.000
_cell.length_b   1.000
_cell.length_c   1.000
_cell.angle_alpha   90.00
_cell.angle_beta   90.00
_cell.angle_gamma   90.00
#
_symmetry.space_group_name_H-M   'P 1'
#
loop_
_entity.id
_entity.type
_entity.pdbx_description
1 polymer ?
#
loop_
_entity_poly.entity_id
_entity_poly.type
_entity_poly.pdbx_seq_one_letter_code
_entity_poly.pdbx_strand_id
1 'polypeptide(L)'
;MLAVCLLISCHRDPGPAKDTPTTPAASPKPTPKPAEPSTEATLEQDQNEYVEDIMAFTKTTHEQVRERMKKGSDPLKNEWNEWENKGPMTEARITEFYKQTANYIYELGEWHLFVDNKRESDMALVAEMKQKQPKNILDFGGGVGLLAMPLTRAGMDVTLADLDGTSLDFAKFRADRHGTKLKIWKSDVEPMPPDQKYDVIMAMDVLEHLPKETLHAIVDKLVKLKHAKTEIIISAPFGRTAVHPMHIDLTEDTKAQVERLKTELPKQ
;
A
#
# COMPACT_ATOMS: atom_id res chain seq x y z
N MET A 1 -16.97 -26.13 -31.48
CA MET A 1 -17.72 -26.51 -32.67
C MET A 1 -17.91 -25.28 -33.54
N LEU A 2 -17.22 -25.34 -34.67
CA LEU A 2 -17.47 -24.82 -36.03
C LEU A 2 -17.79 -23.30 -36.11
N ALA A 3 -16.96 -22.45 -36.63
CA ALA A 3 -16.46 -22.32 -38.00
C ALA A 3 -17.56 -22.33 -39.07
N VAL A 4 -17.75 -21.21 -39.80
CA VAL A 4 -17.99 -21.23 -41.27
C VAL A 4 -17.69 -19.85 -41.85
N CYS A 5 -16.78 -19.89 -42.81
CA CYS A 5 -16.50 -18.93 -43.90
C CYS A 5 -17.65 -18.81 -44.90
N LEU A 6 -17.66 -17.74 -45.70
CA LEU A 6 -17.82 -17.71 -47.18
C LEU A 6 -17.88 -16.24 -47.63
N LEU A 7 -16.98 -15.71 -48.35
CA LEU A 7 -16.55 -15.74 -49.76
C LEU A 7 -17.57 -15.20 -50.77
N ILE A 8 -17.00 -14.40 -51.71
CA ILE A 8 -17.39 -14.08 -53.10
C ILE A 8 -18.18 -12.76 -53.26
N SER A 9 -17.80 -11.80 -54.07
CA SER A 9 -17.41 -11.87 -55.50
C SER A 9 -16.86 -10.56 -56.05
N CYS A 10 -15.99 -10.70 -57.00
CA CYS A 10 -15.34 -9.73 -57.87
C CYS A 10 -16.30 -8.84 -58.67
N HIS A 11 -15.88 -7.57 -58.92
CA HIS A 11 -16.07 -6.94 -60.24
C HIS A 11 -14.84 -6.08 -60.59
N ARG A 12 -14.26 -6.34 -61.77
CA ARG A 12 -13.24 -5.54 -62.46
C ARG A 12 -13.94 -4.55 -63.40
N ASP A 13 -13.42 -3.33 -63.54
CA ASP A 13 -12.73 -2.77 -64.73
C ASP A 13 -12.84 -1.24 -64.78
N PRO A 14 -12.15 -0.48 -65.60
CA PRO A 14 -10.71 -0.32 -65.79
C PRO A 14 -10.26 1.15 -65.66
N GLY A 15 -8.94 1.37 -65.62
CA GLY A 15 -8.28 2.67 -65.55
C GLY A 15 -8.41 3.56 -66.79
N PRO A 16 -7.65 4.65 -67.00
CA PRO A 16 -6.28 4.92 -66.56
C PRO A 16 -6.01 6.37 -66.14
N ALA A 17 -4.96 6.65 -65.38
CA ALA A 17 -4.14 7.83 -65.54
C ALA A 17 -2.80 7.63 -64.81
N LYS A 18 -1.72 7.86 -65.53
CA LYS A 18 -0.35 7.88 -65.04
C LYS A 18 -0.13 9.17 -64.28
N ASP A 19 0.17 9.08 -63.00
CA ASP A 19 0.76 10.17 -62.27
C ASP A 19 2.07 9.73 -61.63
N THR A 20 3.03 10.61 -61.68
CA THR A 20 4.44 10.54 -61.29
C THR A 20 4.63 10.10 -59.85
N PRO A 21 5.66 9.30 -59.49
CA PRO A 21 5.91 8.87 -58.12
C PRO A 21 6.45 10.04 -57.29
N THR A 22 5.62 10.57 -56.46
CA THR A 22 6.07 11.41 -55.33
C THR A 22 6.62 10.50 -54.24
N THR A 23 7.92 10.59 -54.01
CA THR A 23 8.61 9.91 -52.90
C THR A 23 7.94 10.27 -51.59
N PRO A 24 7.44 9.32 -50.78
CA PRO A 24 6.93 9.63 -49.46
C PRO A 24 8.05 10.12 -48.57
N ALA A 25 7.87 11.29 -47.96
CA ALA A 25 8.77 11.78 -46.92
C ALA A 25 8.85 10.71 -45.81
N ALA A 26 10.06 10.32 -45.47
CA ALA A 26 10.34 9.37 -44.40
C ALA A 26 9.72 9.86 -43.10
N SER A 27 8.81 9.10 -42.53
CA SER A 27 8.29 9.33 -41.18
C SER A 27 9.43 9.41 -40.19
N PRO A 28 9.43 10.38 -39.29
CA PRO A 28 10.48 10.47 -38.28
C PRO A 28 10.52 9.18 -37.48
N LYS A 29 11.72 8.57 -37.37
CA LYS A 29 11.94 7.43 -36.48
C LYS A 29 11.47 7.82 -35.06
N PRO A 30 10.68 6.96 -34.37
CA PRO A 30 10.32 7.24 -32.99
C PRO A 30 11.59 7.38 -32.17
N THR A 31 11.70 8.47 -31.44
CA THR A 31 12.76 8.68 -30.45
C THR A 31 12.72 7.51 -29.48
N PRO A 32 13.83 6.83 -29.18
CA PRO A 32 13.81 5.73 -28.22
C PRO A 32 13.33 6.30 -26.87
N LYS A 33 12.26 5.68 -26.35
CA LYS A 33 11.79 5.94 -24.96
C LYS A 33 13.00 5.67 -24.04
N PRO A 34 13.30 6.55 -23.07
CA PRO A 34 14.37 6.27 -22.10
C PRO A 34 14.14 4.86 -21.52
N ALA A 35 15.20 4.06 -21.44
CA ALA A 35 15.12 2.77 -20.80
C ALA A 35 14.61 2.94 -19.37
N GLU A 36 13.60 2.17 -18.98
CA GLU A 36 13.17 2.14 -17.60
C GLU A 36 14.36 1.67 -16.74
N PRO A 37 14.61 2.29 -15.59
CA PRO A 37 15.72 1.88 -14.72
C PRO A 37 15.57 0.40 -14.36
N SER A 38 16.70 -0.30 -14.19
CA SER A 38 16.68 -1.70 -13.74
C SER A 38 15.98 -1.78 -12.37
N THR A 39 15.37 -2.92 -12.08
CA THR A 39 14.68 -3.15 -10.81
C THR A 39 15.61 -2.90 -9.60
N GLU A 40 16.90 -3.26 -9.73
CA GLU A 40 17.90 -3.02 -8.68
C GLU A 40 18.21 -1.54 -8.47
N ALA A 41 18.36 -0.76 -9.54
CA ALA A 41 18.61 0.69 -9.44
C ALA A 41 17.41 1.43 -8.80
N THR A 42 16.19 0.98 -9.09
CA THR A 42 14.98 1.54 -8.47
C THR A 42 14.92 1.22 -6.98
N LEU A 43 15.31 0.00 -6.60
CA LEU A 43 15.31 -0.41 -5.20
C LEU A 43 16.34 0.35 -4.37
N GLU A 44 17.57 0.45 -4.84
CA GLU A 44 18.61 1.23 -4.15
C GLU A 44 18.18 2.68 -3.97
N GLN A 45 17.53 3.25 -4.97
CA GLN A 45 16.95 4.58 -4.88
C GLN A 45 15.89 4.68 -3.80
N ASP A 46 14.95 3.74 -3.74
CA ASP A 46 13.88 3.72 -2.72
C ASP A 46 14.43 3.55 -1.31
N GLN A 47 15.44 2.68 -1.14
CA GLN A 47 16.14 2.48 0.14
C GLN A 47 16.84 3.75 0.61
N ASN A 48 17.58 4.41 -0.28
CA ASN A 48 18.30 5.65 0.02
C ASN A 48 17.31 6.80 0.31
N GLU A 49 16.26 6.96 -0.51
CA GLU A 49 15.21 7.94 -0.29
C GLU A 49 14.59 7.78 1.11
N TYR A 50 14.27 6.54 1.50
CA TYR A 50 13.67 6.29 2.81
C TYR A 50 14.61 6.64 3.98
N VAL A 51 15.87 6.25 3.90
CA VAL A 51 16.89 6.59 4.92
C VAL A 51 17.06 8.10 5.04
N GLU A 52 17.13 8.81 3.91
CA GLU A 52 17.22 10.28 3.89
C GLU A 52 15.96 10.95 4.48
N ASP A 53 14.79 10.37 4.25
CA ASP A 53 13.54 10.84 4.85
C ASP A 53 13.57 10.72 6.38
N ILE A 54 14.01 9.57 6.91
CA ILE A 54 14.19 9.40 8.36
C ILE A 54 15.18 10.44 8.90
N MET A 55 16.34 10.58 8.27
CA MET A 55 17.34 11.58 8.68
C MET A 55 16.76 12.98 8.75
N ALA A 56 16.01 13.37 7.73
CA ALA A 56 15.41 14.70 7.65
C ALA A 56 14.30 14.92 8.69
N PHE A 57 13.48 13.90 8.94
CA PHE A 57 12.38 13.94 9.91
C PHE A 57 12.89 13.95 11.34
N THR A 58 13.83 13.05 11.68
CA THR A 58 14.31 12.82 13.04
C THR A 58 15.54 13.64 13.42
N LYS A 59 16.16 14.33 12.45
CA LYS A 59 17.43 15.09 12.63
C LYS A 59 18.60 14.21 13.11
N THR A 60 18.63 12.97 12.64
CA THR A 60 19.70 12.01 12.94
C THR A 60 20.64 11.79 11.76
N THR A 61 21.81 11.19 12.00
CA THR A 61 22.78 10.86 10.94
C THR A 61 22.41 9.57 10.22
N HIS A 62 22.95 9.38 9.01
CA HIS A 62 22.79 8.15 8.23
C HIS A 62 23.19 6.91 9.05
N GLU A 63 24.34 6.96 9.72
CA GLU A 63 24.82 5.85 10.56
C GLU A 63 23.84 5.49 11.66
N GLN A 64 23.34 6.50 12.40
CA GLN A 64 22.34 6.30 13.45
C GLN A 64 21.04 5.68 12.93
N VAL A 65 20.57 6.13 11.76
CA VAL A 65 19.39 5.56 11.12
C VAL A 65 19.63 4.08 10.77
N ARG A 66 20.73 3.78 10.07
CA ARG A 66 21.04 2.40 9.64
C ARG A 66 21.26 1.46 10.83
N GLU A 67 21.95 1.91 11.86
CA GLU A 67 22.12 1.11 13.09
C GLU A 67 20.79 0.83 13.80
N ARG A 68 19.86 1.79 13.79
CA ARG A 68 18.56 1.60 14.41
C ARG A 68 17.68 0.66 13.58
N MET A 69 17.66 0.80 12.26
CA MET A 69 16.95 -0.09 11.34
C MET A 69 17.43 -1.54 11.49
N LYS A 70 18.74 -1.79 11.52
CA LYS A 70 19.32 -3.14 11.70
C LYS A 70 18.88 -3.86 12.98
N LYS A 71 18.37 -3.14 13.98
CA LYS A 71 17.79 -3.77 15.18
C LYS A 71 16.43 -4.41 14.93
N GLY A 72 15.85 -4.19 13.75
CA GLY A 72 14.55 -4.72 13.36
C GLY A 72 13.46 -4.39 14.38
N SER A 73 12.66 -5.39 14.75
CA SER A 73 11.54 -5.22 15.69
C SER A 73 11.96 -5.16 17.19
N ASP A 74 13.22 -5.40 17.54
CA ASP A 74 13.64 -5.47 18.94
C ASP A 74 13.37 -4.17 19.74
N PRO A 75 13.64 -2.96 19.22
CA PRO A 75 13.33 -1.74 19.95
C PRO A 75 11.82 -1.55 20.19
N LEU A 76 11.00 -1.90 19.20
CA LEU A 76 9.54 -1.81 19.29
C LEU A 76 9.00 -2.79 20.34
N LYS A 77 9.48 -4.02 20.31
CA LYS A 77 9.14 -5.07 21.27
C LYS A 77 9.54 -4.69 22.70
N ASN A 78 10.73 -4.13 22.88
CA ASN A 78 11.18 -3.67 24.19
C ASN A 78 10.31 -2.51 24.72
N GLU A 79 9.98 -1.56 23.87
CA GLU A 79 9.06 -0.46 24.22
C GLU A 79 7.68 -0.99 24.61
N TRP A 80 7.13 -1.97 23.86
CA TRP A 80 5.86 -2.61 24.21
C TRP A 80 5.91 -3.28 25.59
N ASN A 81 6.98 -4.04 25.86
CA ASN A 81 7.15 -4.70 27.15
C ASN A 81 7.25 -3.69 28.31
N GLU A 82 7.88 -2.55 28.07
CA GLU A 82 7.89 -1.46 29.07
C GLU A 82 6.49 -0.89 29.34
N TRP A 83 5.66 -0.79 28.30
CA TRP A 83 4.27 -0.39 28.47
C TRP A 83 3.46 -1.43 29.24
N GLU A 84 3.61 -2.72 28.94
CA GLU A 84 2.97 -3.82 29.68
C GLU A 84 3.38 -3.81 31.17
N ASN A 85 4.65 -3.59 31.45
CA ASN A 85 5.16 -3.53 32.84
C ASN A 85 4.58 -2.35 33.64
N LYS A 86 4.10 -1.30 32.99
CA LYS A 86 3.46 -0.13 33.63
C LYS A 86 1.96 -0.33 33.89
N GLY A 87 1.38 -1.45 33.45
CA GLY A 87 -0.03 -1.81 33.69
C GLY A 87 -0.68 -2.51 32.50
N PRO A 88 -1.95 -2.95 32.63
CA PRO A 88 -2.62 -3.72 31.60
C PRO A 88 -2.77 -2.92 30.29
N MET A 89 -2.54 -3.60 29.17
CA MET A 89 -2.70 -3.03 27.83
C MET A 89 -4.19 -3.01 27.44
N THR A 90 -4.88 -1.98 27.93
CA THR A 90 -6.26 -1.68 27.49
C THR A 90 -6.27 -1.16 26.06
N GLU A 91 -7.41 -1.19 25.37
CA GLU A 91 -7.55 -0.66 24.00
C GLU A 91 -7.04 0.78 23.88
N ALA A 92 -7.38 1.65 24.85
CA ALA A 92 -6.91 3.02 24.86
C ALA A 92 -5.36 3.11 24.97
N ARG A 93 -4.75 2.26 25.79
CA ARG A 93 -3.28 2.22 25.93
C ARG A 93 -2.61 1.62 24.70
N ILE A 94 -3.21 0.64 24.06
CA ILE A 94 -2.73 0.08 22.78
C ILE A 94 -2.78 1.16 21.69
N THR A 95 -3.90 1.85 21.56
CA THR A 95 -4.03 2.96 20.62
C THR A 95 -2.98 4.05 20.88
N GLU A 96 -2.79 4.43 22.14
CA GLU A 96 -1.81 5.45 22.51
C GLU A 96 -0.37 5.00 22.23
N PHE A 97 -0.03 3.72 22.49
CA PHE A 97 1.25 3.14 22.10
C PHE A 97 1.53 3.31 20.62
N TYR A 98 0.60 2.89 19.76
CA TYR A 98 0.78 2.99 18.30
C TYR A 98 0.87 4.43 17.81
N LYS A 99 0.21 5.37 18.46
CA LYS A 99 0.29 6.79 18.12
C LYS A 99 1.64 7.40 18.48
N GLN A 100 2.22 7.01 19.62
CA GLN A 100 3.43 7.65 20.16
C GLN A 100 4.72 7.01 19.71
N THR A 101 4.74 5.69 19.44
CA THR A 101 5.99 5.02 19.13
C THR A 101 6.62 5.53 17.83
N ALA A 102 7.89 5.92 17.90
CA ALA A 102 8.70 6.25 16.75
C ALA A 102 9.45 5.02 16.16
N ASN A 103 9.36 3.86 16.82
CA ASN A 103 10.11 2.68 16.41
C ASN A 103 9.60 2.11 15.10
N TYR A 104 8.31 2.25 14.78
CA TYR A 104 7.75 1.83 13.50
C TYR A 104 8.37 2.49 12.29
N ILE A 105 8.82 3.75 12.38
CA ILE A 105 9.51 4.42 11.28
C ILE A 105 10.74 3.62 10.83
N TYR A 106 11.49 3.06 11.77
CA TYR A 106 12.71 2.30 11.48
C TYR A 106 12.42 0.83 11.14
N GLU A 107 11.54 0.21 11.90
CA GLU A 107 11.20 -1.20 11.76
C GLU A 107 10.49 -1.48 10.44
N LEU A 108 9.46 -0.71 10.08
CA LEU A 108 8.75 -0.87 8.81
C LEU A 108 9.67 -0.60 7.61
N GLY A 109 10.57 0.40 7.71
CA GLY A 109 11.55 0.64 6.66
C GLY A 109 12.51 -0.53 6.46
N GLU A 110 13.02 -1.12 7.52
CA GLU A 110 13.87 -2.32 7.43
C GLU A 110 13.08 -3.50 6.86
N TRP A 111 11.88 -3.76 7.37
CA TRP A 111 11.03 -4.86 6.96
C TRP A 111 10.65 -4.81 5.48
N HIS A 112 10.16 -3.68 5.00
CA HIS A 112 9.65 -3.54 3.64
C HIS A 112 10.74 -3.34 2.58
N LEU A 113 11.88 -2.73 2.93
CA LEU A 113 12.88 -2.34 1.93
C LEU A 113 14.15 -3.19 1.97
N PHE A 114 14.47 -3.84 3.09
CA PHE A 114 15.72 -4.56 3.26
C PHE A 114 15.55 -6.05 3.56
N VAL A 115 14.32 -6.52 3.84
CA VAL A 115 14.02 -7.95 3.98
C VAL A 115 13.51 -8.50 2.64
N ASP A 116 14.28 -9.36 2.00
CA ASP A 116 14.08 -9.77 0.61
C ASP A 116 12.67 -10.28 0.29
N ASN A 117 12.16 -11.27 1.01
CA ASN A 117 10.86 -11.87 0.74
C ASN A 117 9.68 -10.89 0.96
N LYS A 118 9.76 -9.98 1.95
CA LYS A 118 8.74 -8.94 2.15
C LYS A 118 8.77 -7.92 1.02
N ARG A 119 9.96 -7.43 0.70
CA ARG A 119 10.18 -6.49 -0.41
C ARG A 119 9.66 -7.05 -1.74
N GLU A 120 10.01 -8.29 -2.08
CA GLU A 120 9.53 -8.93 -3.31
C GLU A 120 8.00 -9.04 -3.35
N SER A 121 7.38 -9.39 -2.23
CA SER A 121 5.92 -9.43 -2.09
C SER A 121 5.28 -8.05 -2.31
N ASP A 122 5.84 -7.00 -1.73
CA ASP A 122 5.32 -5.63 -1.87
C ASP A 122 5.49 -5.12 -3.32
N MET A 123 6.63 -5.39 -3.93
CA MET A 123 6.86 -5.04 -5.33
C MET A 123 5.89 -5.78 -6.27
N ALA A 124 5.61 -7.06 -6.01
CA ALA A 124 4.65 -7.84 -6.77
C ALA A 124 3.23 -7.25 -6.62
N LEU A 125 2.82 -6.87 -5.41
CA LEU A 125 1.54 -6.22 -5.16
C LEU A 125 1.43 -4.88 -5.91
N VAL A 126 2.45 -4.04 -5.84
CA VAL A 126 2.47 -2.76 -6.58
C VAL A 126 2.40 -3.00 -8.10
N ALA A 127 3.12 -4.00 -8.62
CA ALA A 127 3.08 -4.36 -10.03
C ALA A 127 1.69 -4.86 -10.45
N GLU A 128 1.04 -5.67 -9.63
CA GLU A 128 -0.32 -6.14 -9.84
C GLU A 128 -1.33 -4.97 -9.90
N MET A 129 -1.25 -4.04 -8.97
CA MET A 129 -2.10 -2.84 -8.97
C MET A 129 -1.84 -1.96 -10.19
N LYS A 130 -0.59 -1.82 -10.63
CA LYS A 130 -0.26 -1.14 -11.89
C LYS A 130 -0.89 -1.80 -13.12
N GLN A 131 -1.04 -3.13 -13.13
CA GLN A 131 -1.72 -3.84 -14.22
C GLN A 131 -3.23 -3.69 -14.15
N LYS A 132 -3.81 -3.80 -12.94
CA LYS A 132 -5.27 -3.70 -12.72
C LYS A 132 -5.80 -2.27 -12.88
N GLN A 133 -4.97 -1.26 -12.60
CA GLN A 133 -5.33 0.17 -12.67
C GLN A 133 -6.64 0.50 -11.90
N PRO A 134 -6.79 0.12 -10.62
CA PRO A 134 -7.94 0.53 -9.84
C PRO A 134 -7.98 2.06 -9.75
N LYS A 135 -9.17 2.65 -9.74
CA LYS A 135 -9.31 4.11 -9.71
C LYS A 135 -8.94 4.67 -8.35
N ASN A 136 -9.39 4.00 -7.29
CA ASN A 136 -9.14 4.43 -5.92
C ASN A 136 -8.82 3.24 -5.01
N ILE A 137 -7.85 3.46 -4.14
CA ILE A 137 -7.34 2.47 -3.20
C ILE A 137 -7.40 3.06 -1.80
N LEU A 138 -7.86 2.26 -0.84
CA LEU A 138 -7.66 2.51 0.59
C LEU A 138 -6.54 1.62 1.09
N ASP A 139 -5.48 2.22 1.62
CA ASP A 139 -4.42 1.55 2.36
C ASP A 139 -4.68 1.76 3.85
N PHE A 140 -5.41 0.80 4.47
CA PHE A 140 -5.82 0.88 5.87
C PHE A 140 -4.74 0.30 6.78
N GLY A 141 -4.28 1.10 7.74
CA GLY A 141 -3.14 0.76 8.59
C GLY A 141 -1.81 0.84 7.82
N GLY A 142 -1.74 1.66 6.78
CA GLY A 142 -0.58 1.74 5.89
C GLY A 142 0.66 2.42 6.50
N GLY A 143 0.61 2.78 7.77
CA GLY A 143 1.74 3.24 8.57
C GLY A 143 2.50 4.39 7.93
N VAL A 144 3.74 4.12 7.57
CA VAL A 144 4.68 5.09 6.97
C VAL A 144 4.55 5.25 5.45
N GLY A 145 3.52 4.63 4.84
CA GLY A 145 3.15 4.81 3.43
C GLY A 145 4.03 4.07 2.42
N LEU A 146 4.64 2.95 2.80
CA LEU A 146 5.56 2.21 1.92
C LEU A 146 4.86 1.53 0.73
N LEU A 147 3.57 1.22 0.82
CA LEU A 147 2.74 0.79 -0.31
C LEU A 147 1.99 1.97 -0.95
N ALA A 148 1.43 2.86 -0.14
CA ALA A 148 0.62 3.98 -0.62
C ALA A 148 1.40 4.93 -1.55
N MET A 149 2.66 5.27 -1.23
CA MET A 149 3.44 6.21 -2.03
C MET A 149 3.77 5.69 -3.44
N PRO A 150 4.33 4.48 -3.64
CA PRO A 150 4.59 3.98 -4.99
C PRO A 150 3.33 3.79 -5.82
N LEU A 151 2.19 3.42 -5.21
CA LEU A 151 0.90 3.36 -5.89
C LEU A 151 0.41 4.75 -6.33
N THR A 152 0.54 5.76 -5.46
CA THR A 152 0.21 7.15 -5.80
C THR A 152 1.12 7.70 -6.92
N ARG A 153 2.42 7.43 -6.86
CA ARG A 153 3.38 7.80 -7.92
C ARG A 153 3.07 7.10 -9.26
N ALA A 154 2.45 5.94 -9.21
CA ALA A 154 1.97 5.22 -10.40
C ALA A 154 0.64 5.78 -10.96
N GLY A 155 0.10 6.85 -10.38
CA GLY A 155 -1.07 7.57 -10.88
C GLY A 155 -2.41 7.11 -10.31
N MET A 156 -2.41 6.23 -9.31
CA MET A 156 -3.63 5.80 -8.63
C MET A 156 -4.05 6.80 -7.55
N ASP A 157 -5.35 6.92 -7.31
CA ASP A 157 -5.91 7.74 -6.23
C ASP A 157 -5.88 6.92 -4.93
N VAL A 158 -4.87 7.14 -4.10
CA VAL A 158 -4.65 6.38 -2.87
C VAL A 158 -4.99 7.22 -1.65
N THR A 159 -5.77 6.64 -0.74
CA THR A 159 -6.01 7.15 0.61
C THR A 159 -5.25 6.26 1.60
N LEU A 160 -4.27 6.83 2.28
CA LEU A 160 -3.60 6.20 3.42
C LEU A 160 -4.40 6.50 4.68
N ALA A 161 -4.91 5.48 5.33
CA ALA A 161 -5.63 5.59 6.58
C ALA A 161 -4.80 4.98 7.72
N ASP A 162 -4.54 5.75 8.76
CA ASP A 162 -3.88 5.27 9.98
C ASP A 162 -4.31 6.10 11.19
N LEU A 163 -3.82 5.76 12.38
CA LEU A 163 -3.99 6.56 13.59
C LEU A 163 -3.28 7.92 13.44
N ASP A 164 -3.85 8.97 14.04
CA ASP A 164 -3.22 10.29 14.13
C ASP A 164 -2.01 10.22 15.07
N GLY A 165 -0.86 9.85 14.52
CA GLY A 165 0.35 9.59 15.28
C GLY A 165 1.63 9.63 14.45
N THR A 166 2.74 9.27 15.08
CA THR A 166 4.10 9.44 14.54
C THR A 166 4.32 8.78 13.17
N SER A 167 3.76 7.59 12.92
CA SER A 167 3.89 6.89 11.65
C SER A 167 3.20 7.66 10.51
N LEU A 168 1.97 8.13 10.75
CA LEU A 168 1.21 8.89 9.77
C LEU A 168 1.82 10.28 9.51
N ASP A 169 2.33 10.94 10.55
CA ASP A 169 3.07 12.22 10.42
C ASP A 169 4.31 12.04 9.54
N PHE A 170 5.03 10.94 9.72
CA PHE A 170 6.18 10.62 8.88
C PHE A 170 5.76 10.31 7.44
N ALA A 171 4.69 9.54 7.22
CA ALA A 171 4.15 9.30 5.88
C ALA A 171 3.78 10.61 5.17
N LYS A 172 3.10 11.52 5.89
CA LYS A 172 2.76 12.85 5.37
C LYS A 172 4.02 13.67 5.05
N PHE A 173 4.99 13.70 5.95
CA PHE A 173 6.27 14.39 5.72
C PHE A 173 6.96 13.88 4.45
N ARG A 174 7.02 12.56 4.24
CA ARG A 174 7.57 11.95 3.04
C ARG A 174 6.81 12.38 1.78
N ALA A 175 5.49 12.28 1.82
CA ALA A 175 4.64 12.67 0.69
C ALA A 175 4.85 14.15 0.31
N ASP A 176 4.87 15.06 1.28
CA ASP A 176 5.10 16.49 1.06
C ASP A 176 6.51 16.75 0.49
N ARG A 177 7.54 16.10 1.06
CA ARG A 177 8.94 16.23 0.63
C ARG A 177 9.16 15.82 -0.82
N HIS A 178 8.48 14.77 -1.27
CA HIS A 178 8.62 14.23 -2.62
C HIS A 178 7.51 14.68 -3.59
N GLY A 179 6.64 15.59 -3.18
CA GLY A 179 5.55 16.10 -4.00
C GLY A 179 4.52 15.03 -4.40
N THR A 180 4.41 13.96 -3.61
CA THR A 180 3.45 12.88 -3.83
C THR A 180 2.08 13.29 -3.31
N LYS A 181 1.06 13.26 -4.18
CA LYS A 181 -0.32 13.67 -3.82
C LYS A 181 -1.08 12.58 -3.08
N LEU A 182 -0.53 12.14 -1.95
CA LEU A 182 -1.14 11.12 -1.10
C LEU A 182 -2.28 11.73 -0.27
N LYS A 183 -3.45 11.11 -0.30
CA LYS A 183 -4.56 11.46 0.60
C LYS A 183 -4.33 10.81 1.96
N ILE A 184 -4.52 11.56 3.02
CA ILE A 184 -4.39 11.08 4.40
C ILE A 184 -5.77 11.07 5.05
N TRP A 185 -6.08 9.98 5.74
CA TRP A 185 -7.25 9.87 6.61
C TRP A 185 -6.84 9.42 8.01
N LYS A 186 -7.03 10.28 8.99
CA LYS A 186 -6.78 10.01 10.41
C LYS A 186 -7.95 9.21 10.99
N SER A 187 -7.86 7.89 10.92
CA SER A 187 -8.97 6.96 11.10
C SER A 187 -9.58 6.93 12.51
N ASP A 188 -8.86 7.42 13.53
CA ASP A 188 -9.29 7.51 14.92
C ASP A 188 -9.92 8.86 15.30
N VAL A 189 -9.61 9.94 14.59
CA VAL A 189 -10.07 11.29 14.92
C VAL A 189 -10.94 11.94 13.84
N GLU A 190 -10.83 11.50 12.59
CA GLU A 190 -11.64 12.03 11.49
C GLU A 190 -12.83 11.12 11.20
N PRO A 191 -13.99 11.69 10.83
CA PRO A 191 -15.11 10.87 10.40
C PRO A 191 -14.74 10.07 9.15
N MET A 192 -15.33 8.89 9.04
CA MET A 192 -15.25 8.10 7.82
C MET A 192 -15.74 8.93 6.62
N PRO A 193 -15.01 8.96 5.48
CA PRO A 193 -15.47 9.66 4.29
C PRO A 193 -16.89 9.17 3.89
N PRO A 194 -17.94 10.03 3.89
CA PRO A 194 -19.31 9.52 3.84
C PRO A 194 -19.56 8.89 2.51
N ASP A 195 -19.49 9.25 1.42
CA ASP A 195 -19.93 8.63 0.16
C ASP A 195 -18.80 7.97 -0.63
N GLN A 196 -17.60 7.81 -0.03
CA GLN A 196 -16.48 7.22 -0.73
C GLN A 196 -16.57 5.70 -0.73
N LYS A 197 -16.41 5.11 -1.91
CA LYS A 197 -16.24 3.67 -2.11
C LYS A 197 -14.90 3.43 -2.78
N TYR A 198 -14.27 2.31 -2.45
CA TYR A 198 -12.96 1.96 -2.98
C TYR A 198 -13.02 0.75 -3.89
N ASP A 199 -12.24 0.78 -4.97
CA ASP A 199 -12.05 -0.37 -5.85
C ASP A 199 -11.20 -1.44 -5.18
N VAL A 200 -10.22 -1.00 -4.37
CA VAL A 200 -9.36 -1.87 -3.57
C VAL A 200 -9.27 -1.34 -2.14
N ILE A 201 -9.41 -2.23 -1.18
CA ILE A 201 -9.08 -1.97 0.23
C ILE A 201 -7.97 -2.93 0.63
N MET A 202 -6.82 -2.38 0.98
CA MET A 202 -5.69 -3.12 1.53
C MET A 202 -5.69 -2.99 3.04
N ALA A 203 -5.42 -4.08 3.75
CA ALA A 203 -5.18 -4.13 5.19
C ALA A 203 -4.00 -5.08 5.42
N MET A 204 -2.79 -4.54 5.30
CA MET A 204 -1.55 -5.30 5.30
C MET A 204 -0.88 -5.20 6.66
N ASP A 205 -0.79 -6.33 7.35
CA ASP A 205 -0.12 -6.48 8.64
C ASP A 205 -0.61 -5.45 9.70
N VAL A 206 -1.96 -5.29 9.79
CA VAL A 206 -2.63 -4.34 10.71
C VAL A 206 -3.73 -4.98 11.55
N LEU A 207 -4.52 -5.92 11.01
CA LEU A 207 -5.71 -6.43 11.71
C LEU A 207 -5.34 -7.26 12.95
N GLU A 208 -4.18 -7.91 12.95
CA GLU A 208 -3.62 -8.67 14.08
C GLU A 208 -3.18 -7.78 15.25
N HIS A 209 -3.10 -6.48 15.05
CA HIS A 209 -2.76 -5.50 16.09
C HIS A 209 -3.99 -4.85 16.74
N LEU A 210 -5.20 -5.11 16.21
CA LEU A 210 -6.42 -4.47 16.68
C LEU A 210 -7.06 -5.29 17.81
N PRO A 211 -7.26 -4.70 19.00
CA PRO A 211 -8.09 -5.32 20.03
C PRO A 211 -9.46 -5.71 19.48
N LYS A 212 -10.11 -6.70 20.12
CA LYS A 212 -11.32 -7.34 19.62
C LYS A 212 -12.41 -6.34 19.21
N GLU A 213 -12.79 -5.44 20.13
CA GLU A 213 -13.85 -4.47 19.89
C GLU A 213 -13.48 -3.45 18.82
N THR A 214 -12.20 -3.05 18.81
CA THR A 214 -11.64 -2.19 17.75
C THR A 214 -11.68 -2.90 16.40
N LEU A 215 -11.30 -4.18 16.32
CA LEU A 215 -11.36 -4.97 15.08
C LEU A 215 -12.79 -5.01 14.52
N HIS A 216 -13.80 -5.29 15.38
CA HIS A 216 -15.20 -5.29 14.97
C HIS A 216 -15.64 -3.93 14.41
N ALA A 217 -15.34 -2.86 15.13
CA ALA A 217 -15.69 -1.50 14.71
C ALA A 217 -15.01 -1.10 13.39
N ILE A 218 -13.75 -1.51 13.19
CA ILE A 218 -13.02 -1.25 11.95
C ILE A 218 -13.60 -2.07 10.79
N VAL A 219 -13.88 -3.36 10.99
CA VAL A 219 -14.52 -4.18 9.95
C VAL A 219 -15.85 -3.57 9.53
N ASP A 220 -16.68 -3.12 10.48
CA ASP A 220 -17.95 -2.43 10.18
C ASP A 220 -17.76 -1.14 9.36
N LYS A 221 -16.69 -0.38 9.65
CA LYS A 221 -16.34 0.81 8.86
C LYS A 221 -15.89 0.42 7.45
N LEU A 222 -14.96 -0.55 7.33
CA LEU A 222 -14.41 -0.96 6.04
C LEU A 222 -15.46 -1.60 5.13
N VAL A 223 -16.38 -2.40 5.68
CA VAL A 223 -17.52 -2.96 4.91
C VAL A 223 -18.36 -1.83 4.30
N LYS A 224 -18.61 -0.73 5.03
CA LYS A 224 -19.35 0.41 4.49
C LYS A 224 -18.64 1.13 3.36
N LEU A 225 -17.33 1.02 3.24
CA LEU A 225 -16.52 1.62 2.18
C LEU A 225 -16.43 0.75 0.91
N LYS A 226 -17.04 -0.44 0.92
CA LYS A 226 -17.07 -1.35 -0.23
C LYS A 226 -18.19 -1.02 -1.22
N HIS A 227 -17.99 -1.41 -2.45
CA HIS A 227 -19.04 -1.67 -3.44
C HIS A 227 -18.97 -3.14 -3.91
N ALA A 228 -19.89 -3.56 -4.75
CA ALA A 228 -19.99 -4.99 -5.13
C ALA A 228 -18.75 -5.58 -5.83
N LYS A 229 -17.84 -4.74 -6.33
CA LYS A 229 -16.63 -5.14 -7.04
C LYS A 229 -15.35 -4.79 -6.26
N THR A 230 -15.46 -4.33 -5.02
CA THR A 230 -14.28 -4.00 -4.21
C THR A 230 -13.45 -5.25 -3.97
N GLU A 231 -12.19 -5.19 -4.33
CA GLU A 231 -11.20 -6.19 -3.98
C GLU A 231 -10.66 -5.93 -2.58
N ILE A 232 -10.56 -6.98 -1.77
CA ILE A 232 -10.03 -6.92 -0.41
C ILE A 232 -8.71 -7.68 -0.37
N ILE A 233 -7.63 -6.99 -0.03
CA ILE A 233 -6.28 -7.56 0.09
C ILE A 233 -5.87 -7.49 1.56
N ILE A 234 -5.66 -8.64 2.18
CA ILE A 234 -5.33 -8.75 3.61
C ILE A 234 -4.09 -9.62 3.79
N SER A 235 -3.15 -9.11 4.57
CA SER A 235 -2.13 -9.87 5.28
C SER A 235 -2.34 -9.61 6.77
N ALA A 236 -2.51 -10.67 7.56
CA ALA A 236 -2.71 -10.56 9.01
C ALA A 236 -2.22 -11.84 9.70
N PRO A 237 -0.93 -11.90 10.07
CA PRO A 237 -0.35 -13.04 10.76
C PRO A 237 -0.73 -13.03 12.25
N PHE A 238 -2.01 -13.37 12.54
CA PHE A 238 -2.50 -13.48 13.91
C PHE A 238 -1.70 -14.48 14.74
N GLY A 239 -1.57 -14.19 16.01
CA GLY A 239 -0.94 -15.06 17.00
C GLY A 239 0.10 -14.31 17.83
N ARG A 240 -0.20 -14.14 19.11
CA ARG A 240 0.74 -13.55 20.06
C ARG A 240 1.91 -14.50 20.31
N THR A 241 3.12 -14.04 20.13
CA THR A 241 4.35 -14.79 20.39
C THR A 241 5.37 -13.94 21.13
N ALA A 242 6.45 -14.54 21.60
CA ALA A 242 7.56 -13.79 22.21
C ALA A 242 8.24 -12.83 21.19
N VAL A 243 8.14 -13.14 19.90
CA VAL A 243 8.68 -12.28 18.82
C VAL A 243 7.69 -11.17 18.47
N HIS A 244 6.39 -11.48 18.50
CA HIS A 244 5.30 -10.55 18.18
C HIS A 244 4.33 -10.43 19.37
N PRO A 245 4.73 -9.78 20.48
CA PRO A 245 3.88 -9.67 21.67
C PRO A 245 2.66 -8.75 21.46
N MET A 246 2.69 -7.94 20.43
CA MET A 246 1.62 -6.99 20.06
C MET A 246 0.48 -7.61 19.25
N HIS A 247 0.67 -8.83 18.72
CA HIS A 247 -0.38 -9.51 17.95
C HIS A 247 -1.47 -10.03 18.88
N ILE A 248 -2.71 -10.01 18.42
CA ILE A 248 -3.81 -10.72 19.07
C ILE A 248 -3.89 -12.15 18.56
N ASP A 249 -4.52 -13.01 19.36
CA ASP A 249 -4.66 -14.43 19.00
C ASP A 249 -5.65 -14.65 17.87
N LEU A 250 -5.38 -15.68 17.05
CA LEU A 250 -6.30 -16.15 16.04
C LEU A 250 -7.42 -16.97 16.71
N THR A 251 -8.55 -16.34 16.92
CA THR A 251 -9.77 -16.95 17.46
C THR A 251 -10.81 -17.18 16.36
N GLU A 252 -11.87 -17.93 16.65
CA GLU A 252 -13.00 -18.05 15.71
C GLU A 252 -13.66 -16.70 15.43
N ASP A 253 -13.66 -15.81 16.41
CA ASP A 253 -14.18 -14.44 16.26
C ASP A 253 -13.32 -13.61 15.31
N THR A 254 -11.98 -13.59 15.47
CA THR A 254 -11.08 -12.87 14.57
C THR A 254 -11.17 -13.40 13.13
N LYS A 255 -11.24 -14.74 12.96
CA LYS A 255 -11.49 -15.36 11.66
C LYS A 255 -12.80 -14.90 11.03
N ALA A 256 -13.88 -14.88 11.84
CA ALA A 256 -15.19 -14.42 11.36
C ALA A 256 -15.16 -12.96 10.91
N GLN A 257 -14.45 -12.07 11.62
CA GLN A 257 -14.32 -10.66 11.21
C GLN A 257 -13.53 -10.52 9.89
N VAL A 258 -12.44 -11.24 9.72
CA VAL A 258 -11.69 -11.24 8.45
C VAL A 258 -12.55 -11.76 7.30
N GLU A 259 -13.33 -12.81 7.52
CA GLU A 259 -14.24 -13.35 6.50
C GLU A 259 -15.39 -12.37 6.18
N ARG A 260 -15.96 -11.71 7.18
CA ARG A 260 -16.93 -10.62 6.97
C ARG A 260 -16.36 -9.52 6.09
N LEU A 261 -15.14 -9.06 6.37
CA LEU A 261 -14.49 -8.03 5.56
C LEU A 261 -14.36 -8.46 4.11
N LYS A 262 -14.04 -9.74 3.85
CA LYS A 262 -13.91 -10.27 2.49
C LYS A 262 -15.26 -10.38 1.78
N THR A 263 -16.29 -10.87 2.44
CA THR A 263 -17.53 -11.35 1.81
C THR A 263 -18.74 -10.43 1.99
N GLU A 264 -18.86 -9.74 3.12
CA GLU A 264 -20.02 -8.90 3.41
C GLU A 264 -20.02 -7.64 2.53
N LEU A 265 -21.19 -7.30 1.99
CA LEU A 265 -21.42 -6.04 1.27
C LEU A 265 -22.17 -5.04 2.17
N PRO A 266 -22.01 -3.73 1.93
CA PRO A 266 -22.76 -2.73 2.68
C PRO A 266 -24.26 -2.93 2.51
N LYS A 267 -25.00 -2.81 3.60
CA LYS A 267 -26.47 -2.79 3.56
C LYS A 267 -26.90 -1.54 2.78
N GLN A 268 -27.85 -1.73 1.87
CA GLN A 268 -28.45 -0.64 1.08
C GLN A 268 -29.27 0.29 1.97
#